data_afa0d97dadb743b20a695be3f351c123
#
_entry.id   afa0d97dadb743b20a695be3f351c123
#
_cell.length_a   1.000
_cell.length_b   1.000
_cell.length_c   1.000
_cell.angle_alpha   90.00
_cell.angle_beta   90.00
_cell.angle_gamma   90.00
#
_symmetry.space_group_name_H-M   'P 1'
#
loop_
_entity.id
_entity.type
_entity.pdbx_description
1 polymer ?
#
loop_
_entity_poly.entity_id
_entity_poly.type
_entity_poly.pdbx_seq_one_letter_code
_entity_poly.pdbx_strand_id
1 'polypeptide(L)'
;MKTIMLVFGTRPEAIKMCPLVKELQKHADMFNTIVCVTGQHREMLDQVLKIFNVEPDYDLNIMKQGQDLYDVTARVLTGMRDVFKECKPDVILVHGDTTTSMAAALAAFYQQIPVGHVEAGLRTHNIYSPWPEEMNRQITGRIAEYNFAPTPLSAKNLQEEKAHGNIYVTGNTVIDALHMVVGKLRTDTALSKEQDEILLQAGYDVTRLQANKRLVLITGHRRENFGDGFIRMVTAMKDLSEKYPNVDFVYPMHLNPNVRKPIREVFGEDLTRPNFFFIEPLQYLEFVHLMSKASNCARSALEMLPSLKSSTPRS
;
A
#
# COMPACT_ATOMS: atom_id res chain seq x y z
N MET A 1 21.18 4.68 23.37
CA MET A 1 20.02 4.88 22.48
C MET A 1 20.45 4.42 21.10
N LYS A 2 19.65 3.59 20.42
CA LYS A 2 19.95 3.09 19.07
C LYS A 2 19.28 3.98 18.01
N THR A 3 20.02 4.32 16.95
CA THR A 3 19.48 5.11 15.84
C THR A 3 18.94 4.18 14.77
N ILE A 4 17.62 4.25 14.52
CA ILE A 4 16.92 3.47 13.51
C ILE A 4 16.47 4.42 12.41
N MET A 5 16.92 4.18 11.18
CA MET A 5 16.49 4.95 10.03
C MET A 5 15.51 4.15 9.18
N LEU A 6 14.33 4.71 8.90
CA LEU A 6 13.36 4.13 7.98
C LEU A 6 13.49 4.80 6.62
N VAL A 7 13.70 3.98 5.56
CA VAL A 7 13.92 4.48 4.19
C VAL A 7 12.78 4.00 3.29
N PHE A 8 12.08 4.93 2.64
CA PHE A 8 11.01 4.62 1.69
C PHE A 8 10.78 5.76 0.69
N GLY A 9 10.15 5.49 -0.45
CA GLY A 9 10.05 6.48 -1.52
C GLY A 9 8.72 6.53 -2.25
N THR A 10 7.84 5.57 -2.02
CA THR A 10 6.55 5.46 -2.72
C THR A 10 5.37 5.52 -1.73
N ARG A 11 4.19 5.82 -2.26
CA ARG A 11 2.94 5.82 -1.47
C ARG A 11 2.66 4.48 -0.77
N PRO A 12 2.76 3.31 -1.44
CA PRO A 12 2.52 2.02 -0.78
C PRO A 12 3.50 1.71 0.35
N GLU A 13 4.77 2.08 0.19
CA GLU A 13 5.76 1.96 1.26
C GLU A 13 5.42 2.86 2.44
N ALA A 14 5.12 4.14 2.19
CA ALA A 14 4.79 5.12 3.23
C ALA A 14 3.59 4.66 4.07
N ILE A 15 2.51 4.17 3.43
CA ILE A 15 1.34 3.64 4.14
C ILE A 15 1.74 2.57 5.18
N LYS A 16 2.68 1.70 4.82
CA LYS A 16 3.09 0.57 5.67
C LYS A 16 4.23 0.91 6.63
N MET A 17 5.04 1.92 6.31
CA MET A 17 6.17 2.33 7.15
C MET A 17 5.79 3.40 8.18
N CYS A 18 4.84 4.27 7.91
CA CYS A 18 4.41 5.30 8.86
C CYS A 18 3.89 4.75 10.20
N PRO A 19 3.11 3.65 10.27
CA PRO A 19 2.78 3.02 11.56
C PRO A 19 4.02 2.62 12.37
N LEU A 20 5.03 2.09 11.71
CA LEU A 20 6.28 1.68 12.34
C LEU A 20 7.08 2.90 12.83
N VAL A 21 7.11 4.00 12.06
CA VAL A 21 7.68 5.28 12.49
C VAL A 21 6.99 5.74 13.78
N LYS A 22 5.65 5.75 13.80
CA LYS A 22 4.88 6.20 14.98
C LYS A 22 5.10 5.30 16.18
N GLU A 23 5.25 4.00 15.98
CA GLU A 23 5.53 3.09 17.08
C GLU A 23 6.93 3.29 17.67
N LEU A 24 7.95 3.41 16.83
CA LEU A 24 9.32 3.70 17.28
C LEU A 24 9.41 5.06 17.99
N GLN A 25 8.69 6.07 17.53
CA GLN A 25 8.63 7.39 18.18
C GLN A 25 8.02 7.35 19.59
N LYS A 26 7.13 6.38 19.92
CA LYS A 26 6.63 6.19 21.29
C LYS A 26 7.71 5.67 22.25
N HIS A 27 8.75 5.07 21.74
CA HIS A 27 9.88 4.52 22.47
C HIS A 27 11.15 5.37 22.31
N ALA A 28 10.97 6.70 22.35
CA ALA A 28 12.07 7.66 22.20
C ALA A 28 13.14 7.58 23.31
N ASP A 29 12.85 6.87 24.40
CA ASP A 29 13.80 6.52 25.45
C ASP A 29 14.83 5.45 25.01
N MET A 30 14.43 4.59 24.07
CA MET A 30 15.28 3.51 23.55
C MET A 30 15.82 3.80 22.16
N PHE A 31 15.02 4.45 21.30
CA PHE A 31 15.32 4.62 19.88
C PHE A 31 15.33 6.10 19.46
N ASN A 32 16.35 6.46 18.71
CA ASN A 32 16.35 7.68 17.89
C ASN A 32 15.82 7.29 16.50
N THR A 33 14.61 7.74 16.17
CA THR A 33 13.93 7.38 14.92
C THR A 33 14.18 8.44 13.87
N ILE A 34 14.75 8.06 12.73
CA ILE A 34 15.04 8.92 11.59
C ILE A 34 14.24 8.45 10.38
N VAL A 35 13.62 9.37 9.70
CA VAL A 35 12.84 9.13 8.48
C VAL A 35 13.59 9.72 7.29
N CYS A 36 13.97 8.86 6.35
CA CYS A 36 14.56 9.25 5.08
C CYS A 36 13.63 8.89 3.93
N VAL A 37 13.15 9.90 3.20
CA VAL A 37 12.33 9.67 2.01
C VAL A 37 13.16 9.89 0.75
N THR A 38 12.91 9.06 -0.28
CA THR A 38 13.59 9.22 -1.56
C THR A 38 12.81 10.11 -2.53
N GLY A 39 11.49 10.25 -2.33
CA GLY A 39 10.64 11.09 -3.17
C GLY A 39 10.49 10.55 -4.59
N GLN A 40 10.47 9.22 -4.78
CA GLN A 40 10.29 8.60 -6.10
C GLN A 40 8.95 8.97 -6.74
N HIS A 41 7.87 9.17 -5.94
CA HIS A 41 6.55 9.67 -6.35
C HIS A 41 6.09 10.74 -5.36
N ARG A 42 6.54 11.98 -5.55
CA ARG A 42 6.49 13.05 -4.57
C ARG A 42 5.10 13.35 -4.01
N GLU A 43 4.16 13.76 -4.86
CA GLU A 43 2.84 14.22 -4.41
C GLU A 43 2.07 13.15 -3.63
N MET A 44 2.07 11.91 -4.12
CA MET A 44 1.38 10.80 -3.47
C MET A 44 2.03 10.38 -2.15
N LEU A 45 3.35 10.54 -2.04
CA LEU A 45 4.08 10.28 -0.80
C LEU A 45 3.73 11.32 0.27
N ASP A 46 3.80 12.60 -0.07
CA ASP A 46 3.52 13.71 0.84
C ASP A 46 2.11 13.66 1.44
N GLN A 47 1.11 13.24 0.64
CA GLN A 47 -0.25 13.02 1.14
C GLN A 47 -0.29 11.99 2.27
N VAL A 48 0.42 10.87 2.13
CA VAL A 48 0.46 9.83 3.17
C VAL A 48 1.21 10.32 4.40
N LEU A 49 2.36 10.97 4.23
CA LEU A 49 3.11 11.56 5.35
C LEU A 49 2.24 12.50 6.18
N LYS A 50 1.45 13.35 5.52
CA LYS A 50 0.49 14.25 6.16
C LYS A 50 -0.61 13.51 6.92
N ILE A 51 -1.18 12.43 6.36
CA ILE A 51 -2.21 11.62 7.03
C ILE A 51 -1.70 11.07 8.36
N PHE A 52 -0.45 10.59 8.39
CA PHE A 52 0.17 10.01 9.58
C PHE A 52 0.93 11.03 10.45
N ASN A 53 0.97 12.32 10.08
CA ASN A 53 1.77 13.35 10.75
C ASN A 53 3.24 12.91 10.89
N VAL A 54 3.83 12.47 9.80
CA VAL A 54 5.26 12.12 9.71
C VAL A 54 5.98 13.19 8.91
N GLU A 55 7.03 13.75 9.50
CA GLU A 55 7.95 14.68 8.83
C GLU A 55 9.27 13.94 8.56
N PRO A 56 9.77 13.95 7.33
CA PRO A 56 11.04 13.32 7.01
C PRO A 56 12.22 14.18 7.50
N ASP A 57 13.22 13.52 8.10
CA ASP A 57 14.48 14.16 8.51
C ASP A 57 15.40 14.35 7.30
N TYR A 58 15.33 13.43 6.33
CA TYR A 58 16.09 13.48 5.08
C TYR A 58 15.15 13.26 3.90
N ASP A 59 15.39 14.04 2.83
CA ASP A 59 14.66 13.95 1.58
C ASP A 59 15.62 14.00 0.38
N LEU A 60 15.76 12.88 -0.31
CA LEU A 60 16.65 12.76 -1.46
C LEU A 60 16.08 13.42 -2.72
N ASN A 61 14.77 13.62 -2.78
CA ASN A 61 14.05 14.26 -3.89
C ASN A 61 14.51 13.78 -5.28
N ILE A 62 14.53 12.45 -5.46
CA ILE A 62 15.11 11.83 -6.68
C ILE A 62 14.19 11.90 -7.90
N MET A 63 12.92 12.32 -7.73
CA MET A 63 11.97 12.32 -8.83
C MET A 63 12.41 13.24 -9.98
N LYS A 64 12.49 12.67 -11.18
CA LYS A 64 12.71 13.42 -12.43
C LYS A 64 11.80 12.87 -13.52
N GLN A 65 11.38 13.73 -14.41
CA GLN A 65 10.58 13.33 -15.57
C GLN A 65 11.38 12.37 -16.47
N GLY A 66 10.75 11.26 -16.85
CA GLY A 66 11.36 10.28 -17.75
C GLY A 66 12.44 9.40 -17.13
N GLN A 67 12.59 9.40 -15.80
CA GLN A 67 13.56 8.53 -15.11
C GLN A 67 13.25 7.05 -15.33
N ASP A 68 14.28 6.25 -15.52
CA ASP A 68 14.22 4.80 -15.59
C ASP A 68 14.72 4.13 -14.30
N LEU A 69 14.75 2.78 -14.27
CA LEU A 69 15.22 2.02 -13.11
C LEU A 69 16.70 2.25 -12.79
N TYR A 70 17.52 2.50 -13.81
CA TYR A 70 18.94 2.81 -13.62
C TYR A 70 19.10 4.15 -12.90
N ASP A 71 18.34 5.16 -13.33
CA ASP A 71 18.33 6.48 -12.71
C ASP A 71 17.92 6.43 -11.25
N VAL A 72 16.82 5.73 -10.94
CA VAL A 72 16.32 5.55 -9.56
C VAL A 72 17.38 4.85 -8.72
N THR A 73 17.90 3.71 -9.20
CA THR A 73 18.92 2.93 -8.48
C THR A 73 20.16 3.77 -8.18
N ALA A 74 20.72 4.45 -9.19
CA ALA A 74 21.94 5.24 -9.04
C ALA A 74 21.76 6.42 -8.09
N ARG A 75 20.62 7.13 -8.16
CA ARG A 75 20.33 8.29 -7.29
C ARG A 75 20.08 7.88 -5.86
N VAL A 76 19.32 6.80 -5.62
CA VAL A 76 19.13 6.29 -4.26
C VAL A 76 20.46 5.82 -3.67
N LEU A 77 21.23 5.02 -4.41
CA LEU A 77 22.50 4.49 -3.95
C LEU A 77 23.49 5.63 -3.58
N THR A 78 23.62 6.63 -4.43
CA THR A 78 24.54 7.76 -4.18
C THR A 78 24.03 8.73 -3.13
N GLY A 79 22.74 9.01 -3.10
CA GLY A 79 22.12 9.87 -2.09
C GLY A 79 22.19 9.25 -0.69
N MET A 80 21.90 7.97 -0.56
CA MET A 80 22.02 7.27 0.72
C MET A 80 23.46 7.21 1.23
N ARG A 81 24.45 7.12 0.36
CA ARG A 81 25.87 7.20 0.75
C ARG A 81 26.16 8.48 1.54
N ASP A 82 25.62 9.59 1.09
CA ASP A 82 25.88 10.89 1.71
C ASP A 82 25.10 11.06 3.02
N VAL A 83 23.83 10.62 3.06
CA VAL A 83 23.03 10.55 4.29
C VAL A 83 23.69 9.68 5.36
N PHE A 84 24.22 8.49 4.98
CA PHE A 84 24.86 7.60 5.96
C PHE A 84 26.17 8.16 6.53
N LYS A 85 26.90 8.99 5.77
CA LYS A 85 28.08 9.69 6.30
C LYS A 85 27.72 10.70 7.39
N GLU A 86 26.59 11.36 7.24
CA GLU A 86 26.09 12.36 8.19
C GLU A 86 25.44 11.71 9.41
N CYS A 87 24.45 10.83 9.19
CA CYS A 87 23.62 10.28 10.25
C CYS A 87 24.22 9.06 10.96
N LYS A 88 24.91 8.16 10.27
CA LYS A 88 25.49 6.91 10.80
C LYS A 88 24.48 6.08 11.62
N PRO A 89 23.37 5.60 11.03
CA PRO A 89 22.37 4.84 11.78
C PRO A 89 22.93 3.48 12.23
N ASP A 90 22.44 2.96 13.39
CA ASP A 90 22.77 1.60 13.86
C ASP A 90 22.10 0.53 13.01
N VAL A 91 20.96 0.83 12.39
CA VAL A 91 20.21 -0.05 11.50
C VAL A 91 19.33 0.77 10.57
N ILE A 92 19.14 0.32 9.34
CA ILE A 92 18.09 0.85 8.46
C ILE A 92 16.95 -0.15 8.31
N LEU A 93 15.74 0.36 8.13
CA LEU A 93 14.56 -0.43 7.76
C LEU A 93 14.11 -0.04 6.35
N VAL A 94 13.97 -1.03 5.48
CA VAL A 94 13.42 -0.88 4.12
C VAL A 94 12.19 -1.77 3.98
N HIS A 95 11.30 -1.47 3.02
CA HIS A 95 10.03 -2.15 2.89
C HIS A 95 9.83 -2.80 1.53
N GLY A 96 9.43 -4.06 1.53
CA GLY A 96 8.92 -4.76 0.35
C GLY A 96 9.95 -4.94 -0.77
N ASP A 97 9.63 -4.44 -1.95
CA ASP A 97 10.25 -4.86 -3.21
C ASP A 97 10.53 -3.73 -4.20
N THR A 98 10.46 -2.48 -3.75
CA THR A 98 10.74 -1.34 -4.63
C THR A 98 12.22 -1.23 -4.97
N THR A 99 12.53 -0.54 -6.06
CA THR A 99 13.91 -0.18 -6.40
C THR A 99 14.55 0.67 -5.31
N THR A 100 13.77 1.54 -4.63
CA THR A 100 14.22 2.31 -3.46
C THR A 100 14.72 1.37 -2.35
N SER A 101 13.92 0.37 -1.97
CA SER A 101 14.26 -0.56 -0.89
C SER A 101 15.53 -1.35 -1.20
N MET A 102 15.64 -1.88 -2.40
CA MET A 102 16.80 -2.63 -2.87
C MET A 102 18.06 -1.75 -2.89
N ALA A 103 17.98 -0.56 -3.49
CA ALA A 103 19.14 0.33 -3.62
C ALA A 103 19.58 0.90 -2.26
N ALA A 104 18.65 1.23 -1.35
CA ALA A 104 18.98 1.66 0.00
C ALA A 104 19.63 0.54 0.82
N ALA A 105 19.12 -0.70 0.71
CA ALA A 105 19.73 -1.87 1.35
C ALA A 105 21.16 -2.10 0.85
N LEU A 106 21.41 -1.98 -0.46
CA LEU A 106 22.74 -2.11 -1.04
C LEU A 106 23.69 -0.98 -0.57
N ALA A 107 23.20 0.26 -0.48
CA ALA A 107 23.97 1.38 0.03
C ALA A 107 24.38 1.16 1.52
N ALA A 108 23.47 0.64 2.34
CA ALA A 108 23.73 0.30 3.73
C ALA A 108 24.77 -0.82 3.85
N PHE A 109 24.65 -1.86 3.02
CA PHE A 109 25.63 -2.96 2.98
C PHE A 109 27.04 -2.45 2.69
N TYR A 110 27.21 -1.49 1.77
CA TYR A 110 28.52 -0.91 1.48
C TYR A 110 29.12 -0.12 2.66
N GLN A 111 28.30 0.36 3.57
CA GLN A 111 28.71 1.03 4.80
C GLN A 111 28.72 0.09 6.04
N GLN A 112 28.47 -1.22 5.83
CA GLN A 112 28.37 -2.22 6.90
C GLN A 112 27.27 -1.85 7.95
N ILE A 113 26.19 -1.19 7.49
CA ILE A 113 25.04 -0.88 8.31
C ILE A 113 24.04 -2.03 8.19
N PRO A 114 23.62 -2.65 9.32
CA PRO A 114 22.60 -3.69 9.32
C PRO A 114 21.29 -3.24 8.68
N VAL A 115 20.65 -4.14 7.92
CA VAL A 115 19.39 -3.87 7.21
C VAL A 115 18.28 -4.73 7.80
N GLY A 116 17.15 -4.10 8.14
CA GLY A 116 15.88 -4.76 8.42
C GLY A 116 14.95 -4.67 7.21
N HIS A 117 14.48 -5.82 6.75
CA HIS A 117 13.56 -5.92 5.61
C HIS A 117 12.13 -6.15 6.11
N VAL A 118 11.30 -5.13 6.05
CA VAL A 118 9.87 -5.18 6.40
C VAL A 118 9.08 -5.73 5.22
N GLU A 119 8.13 -6.63 5.46
CA GLU A 119 7.38 -7.41 4.44
C GLU A 119 8.29 -8.36 3.65
N ALA A 120 9.24 -8.99 4.34
CA ALA A 120 10.21 -9.89 3.74
C ALA A 120 9.60 -11.26 3.37
N GLY A 121 10.16 -11.90 2.34
CA GLY A 121 9.87 -13.31 2.02
C GLY A 121 8.65 -13.57 1.13
N LEU A 122 8.01 -12.54 0.57
CA LEU A 122 7.05 -12.73 -0.52
C LEU A 122 7.78 -13.24 -1.76
N ARG A 123 7.27 -14.29 -2.41
CA ARG A 123 7.88 -14.89 -3.61
C ARG A 123 6.85 -15.30 -4.64
N THR A 124 7.20 -15.06 -5.90
CA THR A 124 6.51 -15.63 -7.06
C THR A 124 7.34 -16.74 -7.71
N HIS A 125 8.63 -16.83 -7.36
CA HIS A 125 9.62 -17.73 -7.96
C HIS A 125 9.87 -17.49 -9.46
N ASN A 126 9.46 -16.33 -9.97
CA ASN A 126 9.73 -15.89 -11.34
C ASN A 126 10.29 -14.46 -11.30
N ILE A 127 11.59 -14.32 -11.48
CA ILE A 127 12.32 -13.03 -11.39
C ILE A 127 11.82 -11.96 -12.38
N TYR A 128 11.04 -12.36 -13.38
CA TYR A 128 10.44 -11.47 -14.37
C TYR A 128 8.94 -11.21 -14.12
N SER A 129 8.36 -11.72 -13.01
CA SER A 129 6.93 -11.53 -12.72
C SER A 129 6.62 -11.54 -11.21
N PRO A 130 6.28 -10.40 -10.59
CA PRO A 130 6.34 -9.04 -11.16
C PRO A 130 7.79 -8.58 -11.40
N TRP A 131 7.97 -7.75 -12.39
CA TRP A 131 9.28 -7.19 -12.73
C TRP A 131 9.29 -5.67 -12.49
N PRO A 132 10.30 -5.12 -11.78
CA PRO A 132 11.52 -5.74 -11.24
C PRO A 132 11.36 -6.28 -9.80
N GLU A 133 10.16 -6.29 -9.23
CA GLU A 133 9.88 -6.44 -7.81
C GLU A 133 10.39 -7.78 -7.24
N GLU A 134 10.22 -8.89 -7.98
CA GLU A 134 10.67 -10.18 -7.48
C GLU A 134 12.18 -10.24 -7.29
N MET A 135 12.96 -9.67 -8.21
CA MET A 135 14.41 -9.60 -8.07
C MET A 135 14.83 -8.64 -6.95
N ASN A 136 14.17 -7.49 -6.82
CA ASN A 136 14.46 -6.53 -5.76
C ASN A 136 14.31 -7.15 -4.37
N ARG A 137 13.22 -7.92 -4.14
CA ARG A 137 13.00 -8.58 -2.83
C ARG A 137 14.00 -9.70 -2.55
N GLN A 138 14.46 -10.41 -3.59
CA GLN A 138 15.50 -11.44 -3.43
C GLN A 138 16.85 -10.81 -3.07
N ILE A 139 17.26 -9.73 -3.74
CA ILE A 139 18.50 -9.00 -3.43
C ILE A 139 18.43 -8.44 -2.00
N THR A 140 17.32 -7.78 -1.63
CA THR A 140 17.13 -7.22 -0.29
C THR A 140 17.20 -8.32 0.78
N GLY A 141 16.55 -9.46 0.56
CA GLY A 141 16.57 -10.60 1.49
C GLY A 141 17.93 -11.24 1.65
N ARG A 142 18.85 -11.12 0.67
CA ARG A 142 20.23 -11.58 0.80
C ARG A 142 21.10 -10.65 1.64
N ILE A 143 20.75 -9.38 1.70
CA ILE A 143 21.48 -8.35 2.45
C ILE A 143 20.97 -8.24 3.89
N ALA A 144 19.67 -8.48 4.10
CA ALA A 144 18.98 -8.19 5.36
C ALA A 144 19.49 -9.04 6.53
N GLU A 145 19.88 -8.39 7.64
CA GLU A 145 20.19 -8.99 8.92
C GLU A 145 18.90 -9.35 9.69
N TYR A 146 17.84 -8.56 9.52
CA TYR A 146 16.54 -8.78 10.16
C TYR A 146 15.45 -8.87 9.10
N ASN A 147 14.81 -10.04 8.98
CA ASN A 147 13.74 -10.28 8.01
C ASN A 147 12.40 -10.36 8.75
N PHE A 148 11.55 -9.35 8.59
CA PHE A 148 10.21 -9.28 9.18
C PHE A 148 9.19 -9.81 8.18
N ALA A 149 8.88 -11.09 8.28
CA ALA A 149 7.98 -11.79 7.36
C ALA A 149 6.51 -11.55 7.74
N PRO A 150 5.63 -11.21 6.80
CA PRO A 150 4.23 -10.97 7.10
C PRO A 150 3.44 -12.24 7.43
N THR A 151 3.91 -13.41 6.99
CA THR A 151 3.22 -14.69 7.18
C THR A 151 4.22 -15.83 7.42
N PRO A 152 3.76 -16.96 8.00
CA PRO A 152 4.58 -18.18 8.09
C PRO A 152 5.07 -18.69 6.72
N LEU A 153 4.26 -18.52 5.65
CA LEU A 153 4.68 -18.88 4.29
C LEU A 153 5.86 -18.03 3.81
N SER A 154 5.81 -16.73 4.07
CA SER A 154 6.91 -15.82 3.73
C SER A 154 8.19 -16.16 4.49
N ALA A 155 8.06 -16.50 5.78
CA ALA A 155 9.20 -16.96 6.57
C ALA A 155 9.77 -18.27 6.03
N LYS A 156 8.92 -19.22 5.63
CA LYS A 156 9.32 -20.48 5.01
C LYS A 156 10.11 -20.25 3.73
N ASN A 157 9.67 -19.36 2.85
CA ASN A 157 10.39 -19.01 1.62
C ASN A 157 11.83 -18.54 1.92
N LEU A 158 11.99 -17.66 2.92
CA LEU A 158 13.30 -17.18 3.34
C LEU A 158 14.20 -18.31 3.90
N GLN A 159 13.62 -19.24 4.67
CA GLN A 159 14.34 -20.40 5.22
C GLN A 159 14.81 -21.33 4.11
N GLU A 160 13.95 -21.64 3.14
CA GLU A 160 14.28 -22.51 2.00
C GLU A 160 15.36 -21.90 1.10
N GLU A 161 15.36 -20.59 0.93
CA GLU A 161 16.39 -19.85 0.21
C GLU A 161 17.67 -19.63 1.03
N LYS A 162 17.71 -20.06 2.29
CA LYS A 162 18.82 -19.80 3.23
C LYS A 162 19.16 -18.30 3.25
N ALA A 163 18.15 -17.45 3.41
CA ALA A 163 18.34 -16.02 3.55
C ALA A 163 19.28 -15.74 4.75
N HIS A 164 20.10 -14.69 4.60
CA HIS A 164 20.96 -14.22 5.68
C HIS A 164 20.13 -13.63 6.83
N GLY A 165 20.70 -13.67 8.04
CA GLY A 165 20.12 -13.02 9.21
C GLY A 165 18.94 -13.74 9.85
N ASN A 166 18.28 -13.03 10.76
CA ASN A 166 17.20 -13.56 11.57
C ASN A 166 15.84 -13.37 10.88
N ILE A 167 14.95 -14.35 11.04
CA ILE A 167 13.61 -14.32 10.43
C ILE A 167 12.57 -14.28 11.54
N TYR A 168 11.70 -13.25 11.49
CA TYR A 168 10.59 -13.02 12.43
C TYR A 168 9.27 -12.97 11.69
N VAL A 169 8.24 -13.67 12.18
CA VAL A 169 6.88 -13.54 11.66
C VAL A 169 6.17 -12.44 12.45
N THR A 170 5.92 -11.29 11.81
CA THR A 170 5.45 -10.07 12.49
C THR A 170 4.07 -9.59 12.04
N GLY A 171 3.45 -10.23 11.04
CA GLY A 171 2.25 -9.69 10.40
C GLY A 171 2.58 -8.62 9.36
N ASN A 172 1.56 -7.88 8.93
CA ASN A 172 1.69 -6.86 7.88
C ASN A 172 1.19 -5.50 8.40
N THR A 173 2.07 -4.52 8.40
CA THR A 173 1.82 -3.16 8.91
C THR A 173 0.74 -2.39 8.13
N VAL A 174 0.26 -2.90 6.99
CA VAL A 174 -0.91 -2.35 6.30
C VAL A 174 -2.17 -2.42 7.16
N ILE A 175 -2.28 -3.42 8.04
CA ILE A 175 -3.41 -3.57 8.97
C ILE A 175 -3.35 -2.46 10.02
N ASP A 176 -2.16 -2.21 10.57
CA ASP A 176 -1.94 -1.15 11.56
C ASP A 176 -2.23 0.22 10.96
N ALA A 177 -1.79 0.45 9.72
CA ALA A 177 -2.08 1.67 8.97
C ALA A 177 -3.58 1.90 8.82
N LEU A 178 -4.32 0.84 8.43
CA LEU A 178 -5.76 0.91 8.30
C LEU A 178 -6.44 1.23 9.64
N HIS A 179 -6.04 0.56 10.72
CA HIS A 179 -6.57 0.81 12.06
C HIS A 179 -6.30 2.24 12.53
N MET A 180 -5.10 2.77 12.29
CA MET A 180 -4.76 4.16 12.65
C MET A 180 -5.63 5.17 11.89
N VAL A 181 -5.82 4.99 10.59
CA VAL A 181 -6.62 5.91 9.77
C VAL A 181 -8.10 5.81 10.12
N VAL A 182 -8.64 4.61 10.29
CA VAL A 182 -10.03 4.42 10.75
C VAL A 182 -10.23 5.00 12.14
N GLY A 183 -9.26 4.84 13.05
CA GLY A 183 -9.28 5.46 14.38
C GLY A 183 -9.34 6.98 14.28
N LYS A 184 -8.49 7.60 13.46
CA LYS A 184 -8.49 9.05 13.21
C LYS A 184 -9.83 9.55 12.67
N LEU A 185 -10.39 8.87 11.67
CA LEU A 185 -11.69 9.22 11.08
C LEU A 185 -12.86 9.09 12.08
N ARG A 186 -12.78 8.15 13.04
CA ARG A 186 -13.81 7.99 14.08
C ARG A 186 -13.74 9.08 15.15
N THR A 187 -12.57 9.56 15.49
CA THR A 187 -12.35 10.55 16.55
C THR A 187 -12.45 11.99 16.05
N ASP A 188 -12.09 12.23 14.78
CA ASP A 188 -12.16 13.54 14.13
C ASP A 188 -13.40 13.64 13.25
N THR A 189 -14.47 14.21 13.84
CA THR A 189 -15.75 14.36 13.14
C THR A 189 -15.71 15.40 12.01
N ALA A 190 -14.84 16.41 12.09
CA ALA A 190 -14.67 17.40 11.05
C ALA A 190 -14.01 16.75 9.82
N LEU A 191 -12.92 16.01 10.04
CA LEU A 191 -12.24 15.24 9.00
C LEU A 191 -13.20 14.24 8.34
N SER A 192 -14.00 13.53 9.13
CA SER A 192 -14.97 12.56 8.61
C SER A 192 -16.02 13.21 7.70
N LYS A 193 -16.54 14.39 8.08
CA LYS A 193 -17.48 15.16 7.24
C LYS A 193 -16.83 15.67 5.95
N GLU A 194 -15.60 16.17 6.03
CA GLU A 194 -14.83 16.55 4.84
C GLU A 194 -14.71 15.38 3.85
N GLN A 195 -14.43 14.16 4.37
CA GLN A 195 -14.38 12.98 3.51
C GLN A 195 -15.75 12.61 2.92
N ASP A 196 -16.86 12.80 3.66
CA ASP A 196 -18.20 12.60 3.14
C ASP A 196 -18.50 13.56 1.97
N GLU A 197 -18.08 14.83 2.08
CA GLU A 197 -18.21 15.84 1.02
C GLU A 197 -17.37 15.49 -0.23
N ILE A 198 -16.14 15.02 -0.03
CA ILE A 198 -15.27 14.58 -1.13
C ILE A 198 -15.91 13.38 -1.85
N LEU A 199 -16.45 12.41 -1.12
CA LEU A 199 -17.14 11.26 -1.71
C LEU A 199 -18.37 11.66 -2.50
N LEU A 200 -19.15 12.65 -2.01
CA LEU A 200 -20.28 13.21 -2.73
C LEU A 200 -19.84 13.85 -4.05
N GLN A 201 -18.77 14.64 -4.04
CA GLN A 201 -18.20 15.25 -5.25
C GLN A 201 -17.64 14.21 -6.21
N ALA A 202 -17.09 13.10 -5.69
CA ALA A 202 -16.62 11.98 -6.51
C ALA A 202 -17.76 11.16 -7.13
N GLY A 203 -19.01 11.34 -6.69
CA GLY A 203 -20.20 10.71 -7.26
C GLY A 203 -20.94 9.73 -6.35
N TYR A 204 -20.65 9.69 -5.04
CA TYR A 204 -21.38 8.85 -4.10
C TYR A 204 -21.79 9.58 -2.81
N ASP A 205 -23.09 9.66 -2.59
CA ASP A 205 -23.68 10.22 -1.38
C ASP A 205 -23.77 9.16 -0.26
N VAL A 206 -22.91 9.27 0.74
CA VAL A 206 -22.86 8.34 1.88
C VAL A 206 -24.08 8.40 2.80
N THR A 207 -24.90 9.47 2.73
CA THR A 207 -26.14 9.60 3.52
C THR A 207 -27.16 8.54 3.13
N ARG A 208 -27.06 7.96 1.94
CA ARG A 208 -27.87 6.84 1.47
C ARG A 208 -27.79 5.62 2.40
N LEU A 209 -26.68 5.44 3.11
CA LEU A 209 -26.49 4.34 4.07
C LEU A 209 -27.33 4.48 5.33
N GLN A 210 -27.81 5.70 5.64
CA GLN A 210 -28.71 5.94 6.79
C GLN A 210 -30.11 5.32 6.60
N ALA A 211 -30.50 5.03 5.34
CA ALA A 211 -31.76 4.35 5.01
C ALA A 211 -31.68 2.81 5.06
N ASN A 212 -30.84 2.26 5.93
CA ASN A 212 -30.62 0.81 6.06
C ASN A 212 -30.03 0.12 4.79
N LYS A 213 -29.45 0.87 3.90
CA LYS A 213 -28.74 0.32 2.74
C LYS A 213 -27.38 -0.23 3.16
N ARG A 214 -26.99 -1.31 2.54
CA ARG A 214 -25.63 -1.87 2.68
C ARG A 214 -24.76 -1.37 1.53
N LEU A 215 -23.47 -1.24 1.79
CA LEU A 215 -22.47 -0.84 0.80
C LEU A 215 -21.57 -2.00 0.45
N VAL A 216 -21.40 -2.25 -0.84
CA VAL A 216 -20.36 -3.10 -1.40
C VAL A 216 -19.36 -2.22 -2.15
N LEU A 217 -18.15 -2.11 -1.61
CA LEU A 217 -17.05 -1.43 -2.28
C LEU A 217 -16.35 -2.40 -3.23
N ILE A 218 -16.23 -2.00 -4.50
CA ILE A 218 -15.59 -2.80 -5.55
C ILE A 218 -14.24 -2.16 -5.88
N THR A 219 -13.20 -3.00 -5.91
CA THR A 219 -11.90 -2.59 -6.42
C THR A 219 -11.40 -3.67 -7.38
N GLY A 220 -10.97 -3.32 -8.56
CA GLY A 220 -10.48 -4.30 -9.53
C GLY A 220 -10.04 -3.63 -10.83
N HIS A 221 -8.74 -3.66 -11.10
CA HIS A 221 -8.18 -3.11 -12.33
C HIS A 221 -6.86 -3.76 -12.72
N ARG A 222 -6.58 -4.99 -12.22
CA ARG A 222 -5.32 -5.68 -12.55
C ARG A 222 -5.27 -6.03 -14.02
N ARG A 223 -4.14 -5.71 -14.66
CA ARG A 223 -3.89 -5.98 -16.10
C ARG A 223 -4.04 -7.45 -16.46
N GLU A 224 -3.74 -8.35 -15.53
CA GLU A 224 -3.86 -9.80 -15.68
C GLU A 224 -5.31 -10.28 -15.90
N ASN A 225 -6.29 -9.47 -15.54
CA ASN A 225 -7.72 -9.79 -15.69
C ASN A 225 -8.37 -9.17 -16.93
N PHE A 226 -7.63 -8.46 -17.78
CA PHE A 226 -8.19 -7.85 -18.99
C PHE A 226 -8.63 -8.91 -20.02
N GLY A 227 -9.63 -8.57 -20.82
CA GLY A 227 -10.27 -9.47 -21.79
C GLY A 227 -11.57 -10.08 -21.26
N ASP A 228 -11.91 -11.30 -21.71
CA ASP A 228 -13.18 -11.98 -21.39
C ASP A 228 -13.41 -12.17 -19.89
N GLY A 229 -12.36 -12.35 -19.12
CA GLY A 229 -12.44 -12.46 -17.66
C GLY A 229 -12.99 -11.19 -17.01
N PHE A 230 -12.55 -10.04 -17.47
CA PHE A 230 -13.00 -8.74 -16.97
C PHE A 230 -14.46 -8.47 -17.35
N ILE A 231 -14.85 -8.80 -18.60
CA ILE A 231 -16.24 -8.66 -19.08
C ILE A 231 -17.17 -9.52 -18.23
N ARG A 232 -16.83 -10.80 -17.98
CA ARG A 232 -17.61 -11.68 -17.10
C ARG A 232 -17.76 -11.13 -15.69
N MET A 233 -16.69 -10.57 -15.13
CA MET A 233 -16.72 -9.96 -13.82
C MET A 233 -17.66 -8.73 -13.79
N VAL A 234 -17.57 -7.86 -14.77
CA VAL A 234 -18.41 -6.66 -14.90
C VAL A 234 -19.88 -7.05 -15.10
N THR A 235 -20.17 -8.08 -15.90
CA THR A 235 -21.52 -8.63 -16.09
C THR A 235 -22.10 -9.16 -14.77
N ALA A 236 -21.31 -9.95 -14.02
CA ALA A 236 -21.74 -10.44 -12.71
C ALA A 236 -22.03 -9.32 -11.71
N MET A 237 -21.25 -8.22 -11.76
CA MET A 237 -21.52 -7.03 -10.92
C MET A 237 -22.87 -6.39 -11.29
N LYS A 238 -23.17 -6.29 -12.58
CA LYS A 238 -24.46 -5.76 -13.06
C LYS A 238 -25.61 -6.65 -12.58
N ASP A 239 -25.53 -7.97 -12.78
CA ASP A 239 -26.54 -8.92 -12.36
C ASP A 239 -26.79 -8.87 -10.84
N LEU A 240 -25.71 -8.73 -10.04
CA LEU A 240 -25.81 -8.57 -8.60
C LEU A 240 -26.50 -7.27 -8.21
N SER A 241 -26.23 -6.16 -8.90
CA SER A 241 -26.88 -4.89 -8.63
C SER A 241 -28.39 -4.93 -8.92
N GLU A 242 -28.79 -5.61 -9.97
CA GLU A 242 -30.20 -5.82 -10.33
C GLU A 242 -30.90 -6.74 -9.30
N LYS A 243 -30.21 -7.79 -8.84
CA LYS A 243 -30.72 -8.74 -7.87
C LYS A 243 -30.89 -8.16 -6.46
N TYR A 244 -30.05 -7.20 -6.08
CA TYR A 244 -30.00 -6.64 -4.72
C TYR A 244 -30.20 -5.11 -4.72
N PRO A 245 -31.42 -4.60 -5.00
CA PRO A 245 -31.69 -3.16 -5.13
C PRO A 245 -31.48 -2.35 -3.83
N ASN A 246 -31.47 -3.03 -2.67
CA ASN A 246 -31.19 -2.41 -1.36
C ASN A 246 -29.69 -2.37 -1.00
N VAL A 247 -28.82 -2.77 -1.92
CA VAL A 247 -27.37 -2.72 -1.74
C VAL A 247 -26.82 -1.70 -2.73
N ASP A 248 -26.07 -0.73 -2.23
CA ASP A 248 -25.32 0.18 -3.09
C ASP A 248 -23.97 -0.44 -3.43
N PHE A 249 -23.63 -0.46 -4.70
CA PHE A 249 -22.34 -0.92 -5.25
C PHE A 249 -21.56 0.31 -5.67
N VAL A 250 -20.37 0.49 -5.09
CA VAL A 250 -19.52 1.64 -5.41
C VAL A 250 -18.20 1.15 -5.98
N TYR A 251 -17.88 1.63 -7.16
CA TYR A 251 -16.67 1.25 -7.88
C TYR A 251 -15.83 2.48 -8.24
N PRO A 252 -14.79 2.82 -7.47
CA PRO A 252 -13.78 3.79 -7.88
C PRO A 252 -13.07 3.31 -9.14
N MET A 253 -13.40 3.95 -10.27
CA MET A 253 -13.04 3.46 -11.60
C MET A 253 -11.73 4.02 -12.09
N HIS A 254 -10.74 3.16 -12.31
CA HIS A 254 -9.44 3.57 -12.84
C HIS A 254 -9.57 4.27 -14.20
N LEU A 255 -8.73 5.30 -14.44
CA LEU A 255 -8.77 6.13 -15.66
C LEU A 255 -8.39 5.37 -16.95
N ASN A 256 -7.81 4.19 -16.83
CA ASN A 256 -7.36 3.40 -17.98
C ASN A 256 -8.53 3.05 -18.91
N PRO A 257 -8.45 3.33 -20.22
CA PRO A 257 -9.49 2.99 -21.20
C PRO A 257 -9.83 1.49 -21.23
N ASN A 258 -8.85 0.62 -20.96
CA ASN A 258 -9.05 -0.83 -20.91
C ASN A 258 -9.95 -1.28 -19.73
N VAL A 259 -10.18 -0.40 -18.76
CA VAL A 259 -11.15 -0.58 -17.67
C VAL A 259 -12.49 0.03 -18.06
N ARG A 260 -12.48 1.28 -18.54
CA ARG A 260 -13.69 2.06 -18.80
C ARG A 260 -14.51 1.54 -19.98
N LYS A 261 -13.84 1.09 -21.05
CA LYS A 261 -14.52 0.61 -22.27
C LYS A 261 -15.38 -0.64 -22.01
N PRO A 262 -14.89 -1.76 -21.45
CA PRO A 262 -15.70 -2.93 -21.15
C PRO A 262 -16.85 -2.64 -20.16
N ILE A 263 -16.64 -1.70 -19.21
CA ILE A 263 -17.69 -1.29 -18.28
C ILE A 263 -18.84 -0.62 -19.04
N ARG A 264 -18.54 0.28 -19.97
CA ARG A 264 -19.57 0.93 -20.81
C ARG A 264 -20.29 -0.04 -21.73
N GLU A 265 -19.58 -1.02 -22.27
CA GLU A 265 -20.17 -2.09 -23.10
C GLU A 265 -21.24 -2.88 -22.33
N VAL A 266 -21.04 -3.14 -21.04
CA VAL A 266 -21.95 -3.95 -20.20
C VAL A 266 -23.04 -3.08 -19.55
N PHE A 267 -22.69 -1.91 -19.00
CA PHE A 267 -23.61 -1.06 -18.24
C PHE A 267 -24.34 0.00 -19.10
N GLY A 268 -23.87 0.28 -20.31
CA GLY A 268 -24.31 1.37 -21.16
C GLY A 268 -23.44 2.60 -21.03
N GLU A 269 -23.52 3.49 -22.02
CA GLU A 269 -22.64 4.68 -22.11
C GLU A 269 -22.85 5.69 -20.97
N ASP A 270 -24.08 5.81 -20.48
CA ASP A 270 -24.43 6.74 -19.40
C ASP A 270 -24.03 6.28 -18.01
N LEU A 271 -23.68 4.98 -17.84
CA LEU A 271 -23.31 4.33 -16.57
C LEU A 271 -24.32 4.56 -15.42
N THR A 272 -25.55 5.01 -15.72
CA THR A 272 -26.55 5.37 -14.73
C THR A 272 -27.30 4.16 -14.22
N ARG A 273 -27.26 3.92 -12.91
CA ARG A 273 -28.00 2.88 -12.20
C ARG A 273 -28.46 3.39 -10.83
N PRO A 274 -29.59 2.94 -10.31
CA PRO A 274 -30.13 3.46 -9.05
C PRO A 274 -29.30 3.06 -7.82
N ASN A 275 -28.51 2.02 -7.91
CA ASN A 275 -27.71 1.46 -6.81
C ASN A 275 -26.30 1.00 -7.23
N PHE A 276 -25.83 1.42 -8.41
CA PHE A 276 -24.45 1.18 -8.85
C PHE A 276 -23.78 2.50 -9.22
N PHE A 277 -22.70 2.84 -8.54
CA PHE A 277 -22.02 4.13 -8.62
C PHE A 277 -20.59 3.92 -9.13
N PHE A 278 -20.34 4.38 -10.35
CA PHE A 278 -19.00 4.51 -10.90
C PHE A 278 -18.47 5.88 -10.50
N ILE A 279 -17.49 5.89 -9.60
CA ILE A 279 -16.95 7.15 -9.09
C ILE A 279 -15.51 7.36 -9.56
N GLU A 280 -15.02 8.59 -9.46
CA GLU A 280 -13.63 8.90 -9.77
C GLU A 280 -12.67 8.19 -8.79
N PRO A 281 -11.41 7.95 -9.19
CA PRO A 281 -10.41 7.35 -8.33
C PRO A 281 -10.23 8.14 -7.02
N LEU A 282 -10.22 7.44 -5.91
CA LEU A 282 -10.07 8.01 -4.57
C LEU A 282 -8.61 8.02 -4.13
N GLN A 283 -8.23 9.02 -3.34
CA GLN A 283 -6.99 8.98 -2.59
C GLN A 283 -7.10 8.02 -1.40
N TYR A 284 -6.01 7.82 -0.66
CA TYR A 284 -5.96 6.80 0.39
C TYR A 284 -6.94 7.07 1.52
N LEU A 285 -7.07 8.32 1.97
CA LEU A 285 -7.94 8.69 3.09
C LEU A 285 -9.42 8.50 2.75
N GLU A 286 -9.87 9.01 1.61
CA GLU A 286 -11.25 8.86 1.10
C GLU A 286 -11.58 7.39 0.86
N PHE A 287 -10.63 6.63 0.32
CA PHE A 287 -10.79 5.20 0.09
C PHE A 287 -10.98 4.44 1.41
N VAL A 288 -10.15 4.71 2.43
CA VAL A 288 -10.29 4.10 3.76
C VAL A 288 -11.59 4.52 4.42
N HIS A 289 -12.00 5.78 4.26
CA HIS A 289 -13.26 6.27 4.79
C HIS A 289 -14.46 5.54 4.18
N LEU A 290 -14.52 5.42 2.86
CA LEU A 290 -15.56 4.64 2.16
C LEU A 290 -15.53 3.16 2.56
N MET A 291 -14.33 2.57 2.66
CA MET A 291 -14.14 1.18 3.07
C MET A 291 -14.64 0.94 4.50
N SER A 292 -14.46 1.90 5.42
CA SER A 292 -14.94 1.79 6.80
C SER A 292 -16.46 1.78 6.94
N LYS A 293 -17.18 2.28 5.92
CA LYS A 293 -18.65 2.27 5.81
C LYS A 293 -19.17 1.03 5.06
N ALA A 294 -18.31 0.29 4.38
CA ALA A 294 -18.72 -0.85 3.58
C ALA A 294 -19.10 -2.05 4.46
N SER A 295 -20.26 -2.67 4.15
CA SER A 295 -20.71 -3.92 4.77
C SER A 295 -19.90 -5.13 4.28
N ASN A 296 -19.44 -5.06 3.01
CA ASN A 296 -18.55 -6.02 2.38
C ASN A 296 -17.63 -5.29 1.39
N CYS A 297 -16.37 -5.70 1.34
CA CYS A 297 -15.43 -5.26 0.35
C CYS A 297 -15.16 -6.39 -0.63
N ALA A 298 -15.44 -6.20 -1.91
CA ALA A 298 -15.25 -7.22 -2.90
C ALA A 298 -13.75 -7.43 -3.20
N ARG A 299 -13.42 -8.63 -3.55
CA ARG A 299 -12.16 -9.38 -3.68
C ARG A 299 -10.81 -8.64 -3.77
N SER A 300 -10.71 -7.47 -4.36
CA SER A 300 -9.41 -6.82 -4.51
C SER A 300 -8.94 -6.01 -3.29
N ALA A 301 -9.83 -5.63 -2.37
CA ALA A 301 -9.39 -5.11 -1.07
C ALA A 301 -8.78 -6.22 -0.20
N LEU A 302 -9.23 -7.48 -0.35
CA LEU A 302 -8.60 -8.66 0.27
C LEU A 302 -7.18 -8.93 -0.29
N GLU A 303 -6.87 -8.49 -1.50
CA GLU A 303 -5.52 -8.60 -2.07
C GLU A 303 -4.56 -7.53 -1.53
N MET A 304 -5.08 -6.41 -1.05
CA MET A 304 -4.30 -5.44 -0.24
C MET A 304 -4.07 -5.92 1.20
N LEU A 305 -4.79 -6.96 1.64
CA LEU A 305 -4.77 -7.53 2.98
C LEU A 305 -4.57 -9.06 2.93
N PRO A 306 -3.37 -9.57 2.62
CA PRO A 306 -3.11 -11.01 2.53
C PRO A 306 -3.47 -11.81 3.79
N SER A 307 -3.54 -11.14 4.95
CA SER A 307 -3.74 -11.75 6.27
C SER A 307 -5.21 -11.93 6.70
N LEU A 308 -6.19 -11.31 6.03
CA LEU A 308 -7.61 -11.47 6.39
C LEU A 308 -8.24 -12.79 5.91
N LYS A 309 -7.54 -13.61 5.14
CA LYS A 309 -8.01 -14.92 4.68
C LYS A 309 -8.08 -15.99 5.78
N SER A 310 -7.56 -15.75 6.97
CA SER A 310 -7.45 -16.78 8.03
C SER A 310 -8.44 -16.65 9.18
N SER A 311 -9.35 -15.68 9.19
CA SER A 311 -10.23 -15.42 10.34
C SER A 311 -11.74 -15.62 10.11
N THR A 312 -12.16 -16.32 9.05
CA THR A 312 -13.54 -16.82 8.98
C THR A 312 -13.64 -18.16 9.69
N PRO A 313 -14.38 -18.29 10.80
CA PRO A 313 -14.67 -19.60 11.39
C PRO A 313 -15.48 -20.40 10.36
N ARG A 314 -15.02 -21.58 10.03
CA ARG A 314 -15.87 -22.58 9.38
C ARG A 314 -16.89 -23.04 10.40
N SER A 315 -18.12 -22.69 10.19
CA SER A 315 -19.28 -23.36 10.80
C SER A 315 -19.50 -24.71 10.14
#